data_b07abf67d9ae11883f8590204652f567
#
_entry.id   b07abf67d9ae11883f8590204652f567
#
_cell.length_a   1.000
_cell.length_b   1.000
_cell.length_c   1.000
_cell.angle_alpha   90.00
_cell.angle_beta   90.00
_cell.angle_gamma   90.00
#
_symmetry.space_group_name_H-M   'P 1'
#
loop_
_entity.id
_entity.type
_entity.pdbx_description
1 polymer ?
#
loop_
_entity_poly.entity_id
_entity_poly.type
_entity_poly.pdbx_seq_one_letter_code
_entity_poly.pdbx_strand_id
1 'polypeptide(L)'
;MSGTKKESHWIPLADLMTVLMVIFLFMSISYMALVEKRQKQQNQIFKDYEESKVALYNELKEAFKNDFAKWNLKLDNDLSIKFTNPQVLFPTGKSEITPYFQTVLSEFLPKYLSVVLQEKYKDKIAEIRIEGHTDTKPIGLTGDPYIDNMKLSQDRGRNVLAFLRTQECFSSLKTVLNAKTWTHFSKYYYC
;
A
#
# COMPACT_ATOMS: atom_id res chain seq x y z
N MET A 1 -35.23 76.23 29.81
CA MET A 1 -35.10 75.30 28.67
C MET A 1 -33.93 74.43 28.90
N SER A 2 -34.18 73.23 29.38
CA SER A 2 -33.14 72.24 29.65
C SER A 2 -33.02 71.33 28.40
N GLY A 3 -31.89 71.47 27.69
CA GLY A 3 -31.60 70.61 26.54
C GLY A 3 -30.99 69.29 27.00
N THR A 4 -31.74 68.21 26.91
CA THR A 4 -31.26 66.83 27.15
C THR A 4 -30.26 66.48 26.05
N LYS A 5 -28.98 66.41 26.41
CA LYS A 5 -27.94 65.79 25.56
C LYS A 5 -28.33 64.33 25.33
N LYS A 6 -28.74 64.01 24.11
CA LYS A 6 -28.87 62.60 23.62
C LYS A 6 -27.49 62.01 23.59
N GLU A 7 -27.14 61.20 24.57
CA GLU A 7 -25.89 60.45 24.52
C GLU A 7 -25.93 59.44 23.34
N SER A 8 -24.96 59.57 22.47
CA SER A 8 -24.87 58.70 21.28
C SER A 8 -24.26 57.37 21.71
N HIS A 9 -25.08 56.37 21.98
CA HIS A 9 -24.66 55.00 22.31
C HIS A 9 -23.98 54.25 21.17
N TRP A 10 -23.90 54.85 19.98
CA TRP A 10 -23.30 54.25 18.79
C TRP A 10 -21.78 54.23 18.78
N ILE A 11 -21.12 55.16 19.46
CA ILE A 11 -19.63 55.28 19.50
C ILE A 11 -18.99 54.10 20.25
N PRO A 12 -19.46 53.70 21.46
CA PRO A 12 -18.95 52.54 22.15
C PRO A 12 -19.19 51.22 21.39
N LEU A 13 -20.33 51.14 20.64
CA LEU A 13 -20.66 49.96 19.86
C LEU A 13 -19.74 49.79 18.66
N ALA A 14 -19.43 50.90 17.97
CA ALA A 14 -18.51 50.91 16.81
C ALA A 14 -17.08 50.51 17.25
N ASP A 15 -16.65 50.96 18.39
CA ASP A 15 -15.31 50.63 18.94
C ASP A 15 -15.20 49.15 19.31
N LEU A 16 -16.24 48.60 19.95
CA LEU A 16 -16.33 47.16 20.23
C LEU A 16 -16.26 46.32 18.96
N MET A 17 -16.99 46.72 17.88
CA MET A 17 -17.01 46.02 16.60
C MET A 17 -15.66 46.08 15.93
N THR A 18 -14.92 47.20 16.04
CA THR A 18 -13.59 47.35 15.46
C THR A 18 -12.58 46.43 16.15
N VAL A 19 -12.59 46.35 17.48
CA VAL A 19 -11.73 45.46 18.26
C VAL A 19 -12.03 43.99 17.88
N LEU A 20 -13.30 43.62 17.76
CA LEU A 20 -13.72 42.28 17.42
C LEU A 20 -13.25 41.91 16.01
N MET A 21 -13.34 42.85 15.05
CA MET A 21 -12.84 42.68 13.68
C MET A 21 -11.32 42.42 13.65
N VAL A 22 -10.55 43.19 14.42
CA VAL A 22 -9.09 43.02 14.52
C VAL A 22 -8.74 41.64 15.07
N ILE A 23 -9.43 41.19 16.13
CA ILE A 23 -9.24 39.86 16.70
C ILE A 23 -9.53 38.76 15.68
N PHE A 24 -10.62 38.88 14.91
CA PHE A 24 -10.95 37.94 13.85
C PHE A 24 -9.91 37.92 12.73
N LEU A 25 -9.42 39.07 12.32
CA LEU A 25 -8.33 39.15 11.31
C LEU A 25 -7.06 38.45 11.81
N PHE A 26 -6.68 38.69 13.09
CA PHE A 26 -5.51 38.05 13.68
C PHE A 26 -5.66 36.53 13.78
N MET A 27 -6.83 36.04 14.20
CA MET A 27 -7.15 34.61 14.20
C MET A 27 -7.09 34.01 12.79
N SER A 28 -7.67 34.71 11.81
CA SER A 28 -7.70 34.21 10.42
C SER A 28 -6.30 34.11 9.82
N ILE A 29 -5.43 35.09 10.04
CA ILE A 29 -4.05 35.06 9.57
C ILE A 29 -3.27 33.95 10.28
N SER A 30 -3.43 33.82 11.61
CA SER A 30 -2.76 32.77 12.39
C SER A 30 -3.20 31.38 11.94
N TYR A 31 -4.49 31.17 11.68
CA TYR A 31 -5.03 29.92 11.19
C TYR A 31 -4.51 29.60 9.78
N MET A 32 -4.47 30.58 8.88
CA MET A 32 -3.95 30.41 7.53
C MET A 32 -2.47 29.97 7.54
N ALA A 33 -1.64 30.60 8.36
CA ALA A 33 -0.24 30.21 8.53
C ALA A 33 -0.08 28.78 9.05
N LEU A 34 -0.93 28.36 9.98
CA LEU A 34 -0.93 27.00 10.50
C LEU A 34 -1.34 25.97 9.43
N VAL A 35 -2.38 26.28 8.64
CA VAL A 35 -2.86 25.42 7.54
C VAL A 35 -1.77 25.27 6.47
N GLU A 36 -1.15 26.39 6.07
CA GLU A 36 -0.06 26.37 5.07
C GLU A 36 1.12 25.50 5.55
N LYS A 37 1.51 25.62 6.81
CA LYS A 37 2.57 24.77 7.39
C LYS A 37 2.22 23.29 7.34
N ARG A 38 0.98 22.94 7.72
CA ARG A 38 0.51 21.54 7.67
C ARG A 38 0.48 21.01 6.24
N GLN A 39 0.02 21.81 5.30
CA GLN A 39 -0.04 21.42 3.89
C GLN A 39 1.35 21.20 3.29
N LYS A 40 2.33 22.06 3.63
CA LYS A 40 3.73 21.86 3.21
C LYS A 40 4.31 20.55 3.78
N GLN A 41 4.03 20.25 5.05
CA GLN A 41 4.47 18.98 5.67
C GLN A 41 3.84 17.76 4.99
N GLN A 42 2.54 17.78 4.72
CA GLN A 42 1.86 16.69 4.01
C GLN A 42 2.40 16.51 2.60
N ASN A 43 2.61 17.59 1.86
CA ASN A 43 3.17 17.54 0.51
C ASN A 43 4.59 16.97 0.51
N GLN A 44 5.40 17.29 1.52
CA GLN A 44 6.76 16.75 1.64
C GLN A 44 6.72 15.24 1.89
N ILE A 45 5.88 14.76 2.81
CA ILE A 45 5.72 13.32 3.11
C ILE A 45 5.26 12.57 1.85
N PHE A 46 4.30 13.14 1.13
CA PHE A 46 3.81 12.54 -0.11
C PHE A 46 4.91 12.46 -1.19
N LYS A 47 5.70 13.51 -1.33
CA LYS A 47 6.81 13.56 -2.26
C LYS A 47 7.89 12.52 -1.92
N ASP A 48 8.28 12.43 -0.64
CA ASP A 48 9.25 11.45 -0.16
C ASP A 48 8.75 10.00 -0.37
N TYR A 49 7.45 9.78 -0.23
CA TYR A 49 6.82 8.49 -0.51
C TYR A 49 6.91 8.13 -2.00
N GLU A 50 6.50 9.04 -2.90
CA GLU A 50 6.55 8.82 -4.35
C GLU A 50 7.99 8.63 -4.85
N GLU A 51 8.94 9.41 -4.37
CA GLU A 51 10.36 9.25 -4.71
C GLU A 51 10.89 7.88 -4.26
N SER A 52 10.52 7.44 -3.06
CA SER A 52 10.91 6.13 -2.54
C SER A 52 10.29 4.99 -3.33
N LYS A 53 9.02 5.12 -3.73
CA LYS A 53 8.30 4.16 -4.55
C LYS A 53 8.93 4.00 -5.94
N VAL A 54 9.26 5.11 -6.59
CA VAL A 54 9.94 5.12 -7.90
C VAL A 54 11.34 4.50 -7.79
N ALA A 55 12.09 4.84 -6.75
CA ALA A 55 13.41 4.26 -6.51
C ALA A 55 13.34 2.74 -6.32
N LEU A 56 12.41 2.27 -5.48
CA LEU A 56 12.19 0.83 -5.25
C LEU A 56 11.76 0.09 -6.53
N TYR A 57 10.86 0.71 -7.33
CA TYR A 57 10.47 0.16 -8.62
C TYR A 57 11.67 -0.05 -9.55
N ASN A 58 12.53 0.96 -9.67
CA ASN A 58 13.69 0.88 -10.54
C ASN A 58 14.70 -0.19 -10.06
N GLU A 59 14.90 -0.32 -8.74
CA GLU A 59 15.78 -1.34 -8.19
C GLU A 59 15.23 -2.75 -8.36
N LEU A 60 13.93 -2.95 -8.15
CA LEU A 60 13.27 -4.22 -8.45
C LEU A 60 13.37 -4.55 -9.93
N LYS A 61 13.12 -3.57 -10.80
CA LYS A 61 13.23 -3.75 -12.25
C LYS A 61 14.63 -4.16 -12.68
N GLU A 62 15.66 -3.53 -12.13
CA GLU A 62 17.06 -3.88 -12.46
C GLU A 62 17.44 -5.24 -11.86
N ALA A 63 17.05 -5.51 -10.61
CA ALA A 63 17.31 -6.78 -9.96
C ALA A 63 16.73 -7.98 -10.73
N PHE A 64 15.51 -7.83 -11.27
CA PHE A 64 14.82 -8.92 -11.99
C PHE A 64 14.93 -8.83 -13.51
N LYS A 65 15.75 -7.97 -14.06
CA LYS A 65 15.89 -7.72 -15.50
C LYS A 65 16.04 -8.98 -16.34
N ASN A 66 16.87 -9.92 -15.88
CA ASN A 66 17.12 -11.18 -16.58
C ASN A 66 16.05 -12.25 -16.29
N ASP A 67 15.23 -12.04 -15.26
CA ASP A 67 14.27 -13.03 -14.78
C ASP A 67 12.86 -12.78 -15.31
N PHE A 68 12.56 -11.57 -15.79
CA PHE A 68 11.24 -11.24 -16.34
C PHE A 68 10.79 -12.22 -17.43
N ALA A 69 11.65 -12.49 -18.40
CA ALA A 69 11.35 -13.44 -19.46
C ALA A 69 11.43 -14.90 -18.98
N LYS A 70 12.44 -15.25 -18.15
CA LYS A 70 12.67 -16.60 -17.65
C LYS A 70 11.48 -17.12 -16.82
N TRP A 71 10.90 -16.27 -15.97
CA TRP A 71 9.85 -16.65 -15.03
C TRP A 71 8.47 -16.11 -15.39
N ASN A 72 8.33 -15.48 -16.57
CA ASN A 72 7.10 -14.78 -16.96
C ASN A 72 6.60 -13.81 -15.90
N LEU A 73 7.51 -12.98 -15.38
CA LEU A 73 7.21 -11.96 -14.39
C LEU A 73 6.74 -10.67 -15.06
N LYS A 74 5.86 -9.97 -14.38
CA LYS A 74 5.49 -8.60 -14.70
C LYS A 74 5.56 -7.76 -13.43
N LEU A 75 6.27 -6.64 -13.50
CA LEU A 75 6.32 -5.63 -12.44
C LEU A 75 5.44 -4.46 -12.84
N ASP A 76 4.40 -4.20 -12.09
CA ASP A 76 3.51 -3.06 -12.29
C ASP A 76 3.96 -1.83 -11.47
N ASN A 77 3.48 -0.63 -11.83
CA ASN A 77 3.88 0.64 -11.21
C ASN A 77 3.48 0.77 -9.73
N ASP A 78 2.56 -0.08 -9.27
CA ASP A 78 2.15 -0.18 -7.87
C ASP A 78 3.07 -1.06 -7.02
N LEU A 79 4.21 -1.50 -7.59
CA LEU A 79 5.18 -2.44 -7.03
C LEU A 79 4.68 -3.89 -6.94
N SER A 80 3.54 -4.21 -7.53
CA SER A 80 3.09 -5.60 -7.59
C SER A 80 3.90 -6.39 -8.62
N ILE A 81 4.37 -7.58 -8.19
CA ILE A 81 5.05 -8.54 -9.05
C ILE A 81 4.08 -9.67 -9.35
N LYS A 82 3.79 -9.89 -10.63
CA LYS A 82 2.84 -10.89 -11.11
C LYS A 82 3.54 -11.98 -11.90
N PHE A 83 3.23 -13.23 -11.57
CA PHE A 83 3.58 -14.38 -12.39
C PHE A 83 2.45 -14.61 -13.40
N THR A 84 2.73 -14.39 -14.69
CA THR A 84 1.69 -14.29 -15.72
C THR A 84 1.30 -15.62 -16.38
N ASN A 85 1.98 -16.72 -16.06
CA ASN A 85 1.68 -18.03 -16.60
C ASN A 85 1.13 -18.99 -15.51
N PRO A 86 -0.16 -18.93 -15.19
CA PRO A 86 -0.73 -19.70 -14.08
C PRO A 86 -0.67 -21.22 -14.28
N GLN A 87 -0.62 -21.73 -15.51
CA GLN A 87 -0.63 -23.16 -15.78
C GLN A 87 0.65 -23.88 -15.36
N VAL A 88 1.78 -23.18 -15.37
CA VAL A 88 3.06 -23.73 -14.89
C VAL A 88 3.24 -23.57 -13.36
N LEU A 89 2.45 -22.71 -12.76
CA LEU A 89 2.51 -22.42 -11.31
C LEU A 89 1.67 -23.39 -10.50
N PHE A 90 0.44 -23.64 -10.97
CA PHE A 90 -0.53 -24.52 -10.35
C PHE A 90 -1.21 -25.40 -11.39
N PRO A 91 -1.46 -26.69 -11.11
CA PRO A 91 -2.31 -27.51 -11.95
C PRO A 91 -3.72 -26.93 -12.04
N THR A 92 -4.40 -27.15 -13.16
CA THR A 92 -5.76 -26.63 -13.39
C THR A 92 -6.71 -27.03 -12.26
N GLY A 93 -7.42 -26.06 -11.68
CA GLY A 93 -8.37 -26.29 -10.60
C GLY A 93 -7.72 -26.67 -9.25
N LYS A 94 -6.39 -26.64 -9.14
CA LYS A 94 -5.67 -27.01 -7.92
C LYS A 94 -4.92 -25.84 -7.31
N SER A 95 -4.61 -25.97 -6.02
CA SER A 95 -3.83 -25.01 -5.24
C SER A 95 -2.42 -25.47 -4.88
N GLU A 96 -2.09 -26.73 -5.22
CA GLU A 96 -0.76 -27.26 -4.98
C GLU A 96 0.26 -26.59 -5.89
N ILE A 97 1.41 -26.23 -5.31
CA ILE A 97 2.50 -25.57 -6.03
C ILE A 97 3.26 -26.61 -6.85
N THR A 98 3.47 -26.35 -8.14
CA THR A 98 4.27 -27.24 -8.98
C THR A 98 5.75 -27.25 -8.56
N PRO A 99 6.50 -28.33 -8.82
CA PRO A 99 7.95 -28.36 -8.55
C PRO A 99 8.70 -27.23 -9.27
N TYR A 100 8.29 -26.89 -10.47
CA TYR A 100 8.82 -25.74 -11.21
C TYR A 100 8.64 -24.44 -10.43
N PHE A 101 7.43 -24.18 -9.94
CA PHE A 101 7.16 -22.95 -9.21
C PHE A 101 7.86 -22.90 -7.84
N GLN A 102 8.05 -24.05 -7.18
CA GLN A 102 8.87 -24.14 -5.97
C GLN A 102 10.32 -23.68 -6.25
N THR A 103 10.91 -24.14 -7.36
CA THR A 103 12.26 -23.71 -7.77
C THR A 103 12.30 -22.20 -8.04
N VAL A 104 11.34 -21.70 -8.79
CA VAL A 104 11.23 -20.25 -9.08
C VAL A 104 11.11 -19.44 -7.79
N LEU A 105 10.24 -19.85 -6.86
CA LEU A 105 10.05 -19.14 -5.59
C LEU A 105 11.30 -19.17 -4.71
N SER A 106 12.06 -20.27 -4.72
CA SER A 106 13.32 -20.41 -3.98
C SER A 106 14.41 -19.49 -4.50
N GLU A 107 14.45 -19.22 -5.81
CA GLU A 107 15.38 -18.24 -6.42
C GLU A 107 14.85 -16.80 -6.29
N PHE A 108 13.54 -16.60 -6.43
CA PHE A 108 12.89 -15.30 -6.37
C PHE A 108 12.95 -14.65 -4.99
N LEU A 109 12.60 -15.40 -3.93
CA LEU A 109 12.43 -14.84 -2.61
C LEU A 109 13.69 -14.18 -2.04
N PRO A 110 14.88 -14.82 -2.04
CA PRO A 110 16.10 -14.18 -1.55
C PRO A 110 16.43 -12.89 -2.28
N LYS A 111 16.25 -12.90 -3.61
CA LYS A 111 16.52 -11.75 -4.47
C LYS A 111 15.55 -10.61 -4.22
N TYR A 112 14.26 -10.90 -4.05
CA TYR A 112 13.24 -9.92 -3.69
C TYR A 112 13.55 -9.28 -2.32
N LEU A 113 13.85 -10.12 -1.34
CA LEU A 113 14.15 -9.66 0.01
C LEU A 113 15.42 -8.82 0.10
N SER A 114 16.44 -9.15 -0.69
CA SER A 114 17.69 -8.36 -0.74
C SER A 114 17.46 -6.92 -1.20
N VAL A 115 16.40 -6.68 -1.97
CA VAL A 115 16.02 -5.31 -2.40
C VAL A 115 15.12 -4.64 -1.36
N VAL A 116 14.03 -5.30 -0.97
CA VAL A 116 13.00 -4.66 -0.11
C VAL A 116 13.45 -4.46 1.33
N LEU A 117 14.40 -5.26 1.82
CA LEU A 117 14.93 -5.16 3.19
C LEU A 117 16.15 -4.23 3.31
N GLN A 118 16.53 -3.53 2.26
CA GLN A 118 17.55 -2.50 2.38
C GLN A 118 17.13 -1.43 3.41
N GLU A 119 18.10 -0.91 4.16
CA GLU A 119 17.90 0.08 5.21
C GLU A 119 17.02 1.27 4.77
N LYS A 120 17.15 1.70 3.52
CA LYS A 120 16.39 2.82 2.94
C LYS A 120 14.91 2.53 2.69
N TYR A 121 14.50 1.23 2.66
CA TYR A 121 13.13 0.80 2.34
C TYR A 121 12.43 0.09 3.49
N LYS A 122 13.15 -0.64 4.33
CA LYS A 122 12.57 -1.51 5.37
C LYS A 122 11.53 -0.83 6.25
N ASP A 123 11.76 0.44 6.61
CA ASP A 123 10.84 1.22 7.46
C ASP A 123 9.69 1.87 6.68
N LYS A 124 9.79 1.90 5.36
CA LYS A 124 8.77 2.46 4.47
C LYS A 124 7.78 1.42 3.95
N ILE A 125 8.12 0.13 4.05
CA ILE A 125 7.26 -0.98 3.65
C ILE A 125 6.36 -1.35 4.82
N ALA A 126 5.06 -1.12 4.66
CA ALA A 126 4.06 -1.45 5.67
C ALA A 126 3.77 -2.95 5.74
N GLU A 127 3.66 -3.60 4.57
CA GLU A 127 3.35 -5.03 4.46
C GLU A 127 3.86 -5.61 3.14
N ILE A 128 4.07 -6.92 3.10
CA ILE A 128 4.24 -7.70 1.86
C ILE A 128 3.03 -8.60 1.74
N ARG A 129 2.31 -8.49 0.61
CA ARG A 129 1.05 -9.17 0.38
C ARG A 129 1.22 -10.26 -0.68
N ILE A 130 0.73 -11.45 -0.39
CA ILE A 130 0.68 -12.56 -1.34
C ILE A 130 -0.77 -12.75 -1.75
N GLU A 131 -1.05 -12.59 -3.04
CA GLU A 131 -2.39 -12.74 -3.61
C GLU A 131 -2.43 -13.94 -4.56
N GLY A 132 -3.37 -14.83 -4.34
CA GLY A 132 -3.71 -15.88 -5.30
C GLY A 132 -4.81 -15.37 -6.23
N HIS A 133 -4.72 -15.72 -7.50
CA HIS A 133 -5.72 -15.39 -8.52
C HIS A 133 -6.23 -16.64 -9.21
N THR A 134 -7.51 -16.61 -9.58
CA THR A 134 -8.15 -17.64 -10.41
C THR A 134 -8.83 -16.98 -11.61
N ASP A 135 -9.05 -17.76 -12.65
CA ASP A 135 -9.93 -17.38 -13.75
C ASP A 135 -11.42 -17.56 -13.34
N THR A 136 -12.32 -17.16 -14.22
CA THR A 136 -13.77 -17.26 -14.00
C THR A 136 -14.34 -18.65 -14.28
N LYS A 137 -13.50 -19.64 -14.66
CA LYS A 137 -13.98 -20.99 -14.96
C LYS A 137 -14.51 -21.68 -13.72
N PRO A 138 -15.71 -22.26 -13.79
CA PRO A 138 -16.28 -23.02 -12.68
C PRO A 138 -15.41 -24.23 -12.34
N ILE A 139 -15.15 -24.44 -11.04
CA ILE A 139 -14.42 -25.63 -10.56
C ILE A 139 -15.38 -26.75 -10.22
N GLY A 140 -16.64 -26.40 -9.89
CA GLY A 140 -17.73 -27.37 -9.66
C GLY A 140 -17.64 -28.14 -8.35
N LEU A 141 -17.11 -27.54 -7.29
CA LEU A 141 -16.99 -28.19 -5.98
C LEU A 141 -18.26 -28.05 -5.14
N THR A 142 -18.81 -26.84 -5.03
CA THR A 142 -19.96 -26.52 -4.17
C THR A 142 -21.24 -26.22 -4.95
N GLY A 143 -21.13 -26.05 -6.27
CA GLY A 143 -22.22 -25.59 -7.13
C GLY A 143 -22.32 -24.06 -7.25
N ASP A 144 -21.56 -23.31 -6.44
CA ASP A 144 -21.40 -21.86 -6.57
C ASP A 144 -19.98 -21.54 -7.10
N PRO A 145 -19.85 -21.19 -8.38
CA PRO A 145 -18.54 -20.90 -9.00
C PRO A 145 -17.78 -19.77 -8.31
N TYR A 146 -18.49 -18.82 -7.73
CA TYR A 146 -17.87 -17.70 -7.01
C TYR A 146 -17.17 -18.18 -5.73
N ILE A 147 -17.87 -18.95 -4.92
CA ILE A 147 -17.35 -19.49 -3.67
C ILE A 147 -16.18 -20.46 -3.93
N ASP A 148 -16.32 -21.30 -4.95
CA ASP A 148 -15.28 -22.25 -5.34
C ASP A 148 -14.00 -21.54 -5.79
N ASN A 149 -14.11 -20.53 -6.65
CA ASN A 149 -12.98 -19.73 -7.12
C ASN A 149 -12.36 -18.89 -6.00
N MET A 150 -13.19 -18.36 -5.07
CA MET A 150 -12.68 -17.67 -3.88
C MET A 150 -11.82 -18.59 -3.03
N LYS A 151 -12.30 -19.78 -2.73
CA LYS A 151 -11.55 -20.77 -1.97
C LYS A 151 -10.25 -21.14 -2.67
N LEU A 152 -10.27 -21.42 -3.98
CA LEU A 152 -9.08 -21.78 -4.74
C LEU A 152 -8.04 -20.66 -4.71
N SER A 153 -8.46 -19.41 -4.90
CA SER A 153 -7.58 -18.23 -4.83
C SER A 153 -6.90 -18.10 -3.46
N GLN A 154 -7.66 -18.24 -2.38
CA GLN A 154 -7.15 -18.23 -1.01
C GLN A 154 -6.17 -19.36 -0.75
N ASP A 155 -6.52 -20.58 -1.16
CA ASP A 155 -5.69 -21.76 -0.98
C ASP A 155 -4.37 -21.64 -1.75
N ARG A 156 -4.36 -21.08 -2.95
CA ARG A 156 -3.14 -20.80 -3.70
C ARG A 156 -2.21 -19.84 -2.96
N GLY A 157 -2.71 -18.70 -2.52
CA GLY A 157 -1.92 -17.73 -1.75
C GLY A 157 -1.38 -18.33 -0.44
N ARG A 158 -2.24 -19.10 0.27
CA ARG A 158 -1.83 -19.79 1.50
C ARG A 158 -0.72 -20.81 1.26
N ASN A 159 -0.80 -21.61 0.20
CA ASN A 159 0.19 -22.63 -0.12
C ASN A 159 1.53 -21.99 -0.53
N VAL A 160 1.51 -20.90 -1.29
CA VAL A 160 2.72 -20.11 -1.57
C VAL A 160 3.34 -19.61 -0.28
N LEU A 161 2.57 -18.97 0.61
CA LEU A 161 3.09 -18.49 1.88
C LEU A 161 3.64 -19.63 2.74
N ALA A 162 2.95 -20.77 2.81
CA ALA A 162 3.41 -21.94 3.55
C ALA A 162 4.77 -22.44 3.01
N PHE A 163 4.92 -22.52 1.71
CA PHE A 163 6.19 -22.89 1.08
C PHE A 163 7.29 -21.86 1.37
N LEU A 164 7.03 -20.57 1.19
CA LEU A 164 8.02 -19.52 1.47
C LEU A 164 8.50 -19.54 2.91
N ARG A 165 7.64 -19.89 3.86
CA ARG A 165 8.01 -20.02 5.29
C ARG A 165 8.97 -21.17 5.58
N THR A 166 9.10 -22.15 4.70
CA THR A 166 10.10 -23.24 4.83
C THR A 166 11.50 -22.81 4.36
N GLN A 167 11.59 -21.69 3.63
CA GLN A 167 12.87 -21.20 3.13
C GLN A 167 13.69 -20.54 4.25
N GLU A 168 15.00 -20.80 4.28
CA GLU A 168 15.90 -20.25 5.30
C GLU A 168 15.91 -18.72 5.33
N CYS A 169 15.84 -18.06 4.15
CA CYS A 169 15.78 -16.61 4.05
C CYS A 169 14.54 -15.99 4.70
N PHE A 170 13.45 -16.76 4.87
CA PHE A 170 12.25 -16.29 5.55
C PHE A 170 12.47 -16.11 7.06
N SER A 171 13.37 -16.86 7.69
CA SER A 171 13.70 -16.69 9.11
C SER A 171 14.35 -15.34 9.39
N SER A 172 15.17 -14.83 8.47
CA SER A 172 15.75 -13.49 8.52
C SER A 172 14.70 -12.38 8.48
N LEU A 173 13.59 -12.61 7.76
CA LEU A 173 12.44 -11.71 7.72
C LEU A 173 11.75 -11.54 9.06
N LYS A 174 11.59 -12.62 9.83
CA LYS A 174 10.96 -12.55 11.16
C LYS A 174 11.70 -11.61 12.10
N THR A 175 13.02 -11.52 11.95
CA THR A 175 13.86 -10.67 12.79
C THR A 175 13.79 -9.20 12.38
N VAL A 176 13.65 -8.91 11.07
CA VAL A 176 13.66 -7.53 10.54
C VAL A 176 12.26 -6.92 10.52
N LEU A 177 11.26 -7.70 10.21
CA LEU A 177 9.86 -7.25 10.12
C LEU A 177 9.11 -7.36 11.46
N ASN A 178 9.80 -7.35 12.58
CA ASN A 178 9.27 -7.42 13.95
C ASN A 178 7.76 -7.07 14.00
N ALA A 179 6.88 -8.09 13.91
CA ALA A 179 5.42 -7.99 13.98
C ALA A 179 4.68 -7.25 12.83
N LYS A 180 5.32 -6.86 11.73
CA LYS A 180 4.57 -6.39 10.57
C LYS A 180 3.96 -7.61 9.87
N THR A 181 2.65 -7.61 9.83
CA THR A 181 1.80 -8.74 9.49
C THR A 181 1.94 -9.13 8.01
N TRP A 182 2.27 -10.38 7.76
CA TRP A 182 2.01 -10.98 6.45
C TRP A 182 0.51 -11.14 6.32
N THR A 183 -0.10 -10.33 5.48
CA THR A 183 -1.52 -10.46 5.20
C THR A 183 -1.72 -11.28 3.95
N HIS A 184 -2.60 -12.26 4.07
CA HIS A 184 -3.09 -13.07 2.98
C HIS A 184 -4.39 -12.45 2.48
N PHE A 185 -4.40 -11.95 1.25
CA PHE A 185 -5.60 -11.44 0.60
C PHE A 185 -5.93 -12.25 -0.66
N SER A 186 -7.21 -12.51 -0.82
CA SER A 186 -7.79 -13.05 -2.04
C SER A 186 -8.45 -11.92 -2.81
N LYS A 187 -8.04 -11.70 -4.05
CA LYS A 187 -8.62 -10.69 -4.92
C LYS A 187 -9.25 -11.34 -6.14
N TYR A 188 -10.54 -11.06 -6.34
CA TYR A 188 -11.28 -11.48 -7.53
C TYR A 188 -11.29 -10.34 -8.54
N TYR A 189 -10.96 -10.66 -9.79
CA TYR A 189 -11.30 -9.82 -10.92
C TYR A 189 -12.40 -10.51 -11.73
N TYR A 190 -13.55 -9.85 -11.79
CA TYR A 190 -14.49 -10.07 -12.87
C TYR A 190 -13.95 -9.31 -14.09
N CYS A 191 -13.63 -10.02 -15.14
CA CYS A 191 -13.52 -9.46 -16.49
C CYS A 191 -14.85 -9.61 -17.19
#